data_f4f85735c01c492dbe062e468d745178
#
_entry.id   f4f85735c01c492dbe062e468d745178
#
_cell.length_a   1.000
_cell.length_b   1.000
_cell.length_c   1.000
_cell.angle_alpha   90.00
_cell.angle_beta   90.00
_cell.angle_gamma   90.00
#
_symmetry.space_group_name_H-M   'P 1'
#
loop_
_entity.id
_entity.type
_entity.pdbx_description
1 polymer ?
#
loop_
_entity_poly.entity_id
_entity_poly.type
_entity_poly.pdbx_seq_one_letter_code
_entity_poly.pdbx_strand_id
1 'polypeptide(L)'
;MKILLCVILLLAALLLFAVWPGKRRDELRLPFYGRNYAHRGLFGKDQCPPENSLPAFAAAAQNGYGIELDVQFTSDHRLVVFHDDTLDRMTPGKGFVHDAAWAEFSAMPLAGSDDHPPLFADMLRTVAEANPATPLIVEIKSRHEYTKPYLEDLCRA
;
A
#
# COMPACT_ATOMS: atom_id res chain seq x y z
N MET A 1 -31.59 -4.38 39.63
CA MET A 1 -30.56 -3.33 39.48
C MET A 1 -29.13 -3.87 39.61
N LYS A 2 -28.76 -4.59 40.69
CA LYS A 2 -27.39 -5.13 40.85
C LYS A 2 -26.97 -6.13 39.77
N ILE A 3 -27.83 -7.06 39.35
CA ILE A 3 -27.53 -8.04 38.29
C ILE A 3 -27.28 -7.36 36.94
N LEU A 4 -28.09 -6.37 36.58
CA LEU A 4 -27.93 -5.61 35.35
C LEU A 4 -26.58 -4.88 35.31
N LEU A 5 -26.19 -4.27 36.44
CA LEU A 5 -24.89 -3.60 36.57
C LEU A 5 -23.73 -4.60 36.40
N CYS A 6 -23.83 -5.78 37.03
CA CYS A 6 -22.79 -6.84 36.87
C CYS A 6 -22.66 -7.31 35.42
N VAL A 7 -23.77 -7.48 34.70
CA VAL A 7 -23.78 -7.85 33.30
C VAL A 7 -23.11 -6.78 32.44
N ILE A 8 -23.43 -5.50 32.64
CA ILE A 8 -22.83 -4.38 31.93
C ILE A 8 -21.31 -4.34 32.17
N LEU A 9 -20.87 -4.47 33.41
CA LEU A 9 -19.44 -4.48 33.75
C LEU A 9 -18.70 -5.65 33.12
N LEU A 10 -19.32 -6.85 33.10
CA LEU A 10 -18.74 -8.01 32.44
C LEU A 10 -18.61 -7.80 30.93
N LEU A 11 -19.64 -7.29 30.27
CA LEU A 11 -19.60 -6.99 28.84
C LEU A 11 -18.54 -5.92 28.51
N ALA A 12 -18.42 -4.88 29.34
CA ALA A 12 -17.40 -3.87 29.19
C ALA A 12 -15.97 -4.46 29.35
N ALA A 13 -15.78 -5.34 30.34
CA ALA A 13 -14.52 -6.03 30.57
C ALA A 13 -14.15 -6.95 29.39
N LEU A 14 -15.12 -7.70 28.84
CA LEU A 14 -14.92 -8.54 27.66
C LEU A 14 -14.58 -7.71 26.41
N LEU A 15 -15.25 -6.59 26.22
CA LEU A 15 -14.94 -5.67 25.12
C LEU A 15 -13.53 -5.11 25.25
N LEU A 16 -13.16 -4.63 26.43
CA LEU A 16 -11.81 -4.13 26.71
C LEU A 16 -10.75 -5.20 26.47
N PHE A 17 -11.02 -6.45 26.88
CA PHE A 17 -10.13 -7.57 26.62
C PHE A 17 -10.00 -7.87 25.13
N ALA A 18 -11.10 -7.85 24.38
CA ALA A 18 -11.13 -8.12 22.95
C ALA A 18 -10.37 -7.07 22.13
N VAL A 19 -10.42 -5.79 22.55
CA VAL A 19 -9.72 -4.69 21.87
C VAL A 19 -8.36 -4.35 22.51
N TRP A 20 -7.98 -5.09 23.55
CA TRP A 20 -6.70 -4.83 24.24
C TRP A 20 -5.53 -5.04 23.28
N PRO A 21 -4.63 -4.05 23.13
CA PRO A 21 -3.49 -4.20 22.26
C PRO A 21 -2.63 -5.40 22.72
N GLY A 22 -2.34 -6.30 21.79
CA GLY A 22 -1.49 -7.44 22.04
C GLY A 22 -0.11 -7.05 22.58
N LYS A 23 0.72 -8.02 22.94
CA LYS A 23 2.08 -7.77 23.41
C LYS A 23 2.82 -6.87 22.41
N ARG A 24 3.30 -5.73 22.88
CA ARG A 24 4.15 -4.84 22.08
C ARG A 24 5.41 -5.60 21.71
N ARG A 25 5.63 -5.77 20.41
CA ARG A 25 6.90 -6.23 19.86
C ARG A 25 7.69 -4.99 19.44
N ASP A 26 8.29 -4.31 20.42
CA ASP A 26 9.00 -3.05 20.17
C ASP A 26 10.13 -3.24 19.15
N GLU A 27 10.78 -4.39 19.12
CA GLU A 27 11.81 -4.76 18.13
C GLU A 27 11.31 -4.65 16.68
N LEU A 28 10.06 -5.07 16.43
CA LEU A 28 9.47 -4.98 15.08
C LEU A 28 8.96 -3.57 14.74
N ARG A 29 8.73 -2.74 15.75
CA ARG A 29 8.16 -1.39 15.59
C ARG A 29 9.24 -0.31 15.51
N LEU A 30 10.40 -0.51 16.14
CA LEU A 30 11.49 0.46 16.18
C LEU A 30 11.90 0.97 14.78
N PRO A 31 12.00 0.15 13.72
CA PRO A 31 12.35 0.63 12.39
C PRO A 31 11.34 1.64 11.81
N PHE A 32 10.10 1.60 12.30
CA PHE A 32 8.99 2.44 11.81
C PHE A 32 8.69 3.64 12.71
N TYR A 33 9.27 3.67 13.93
CA TYR A 33 8.94 4.68 14.92
C TYR A 33 9.72 5.99 14.69
N GLY A 34 9.02 7.12 14.89
CA GLY A 34 9.63 8.45 14.79
C GLY A 34 10.00 8.88 13.38
N ARG A 35 9.44 8.25 12.36
CA ARG A 35 9.63 8.58 10.94
C ARG A 35 8.37 9.17 10.34
N ASN A 36 8.55 10.08 9.41
CA ASN A 36 7.48 10.54 8.53
C ASN A 36 7.36 9.58 7.34
N TYR A 37 6.15 9.33 6.90
CA TYR A 37 5.85 8.49 5.75
C TYR A 37 5.26 9.32 4.63
N ALA A 38 5.80 9.18 3.43
CA ALA A 38 5.24 9.72 2.22
C ALA A 38 4.13 8.76 1.74
N HIS A 39 2.87 9.18 1.91
CA HIS A 39 1.68 8.46 1.45
C HIS A 39 1.67 8.43 -0.08
N ARG A 40 1.77 7.24 -0.68
CA ARG A 40 1.93 7.00 -2.12
C ARG A 40 3.19 7.62 -2.73
N GLY A 41 4.27 7.76 -1.94
CA GLY A 41 5.49 8.45 -2.34
C GLY A 41 5.45 9.96 -2.13
N LEU A 42 6.55 10.64 -2.44
CA LEU A 42 6.65 12.10 -2.35
C LEU A 42 6.22 12.71 -3.68
N PHE A 43 4.92 12.81 -3.90
CA PHE A 43 4.31 13.34 -5.12
C PHE A 43 3.88 14.81 -4.99
N GLY A 44 3.74 15.51 -6.12
CA GLY A 44 3.29 16.90 -6.21
C GLY A 44 1.77 17.03 -6.14
N LYS A 45 1.28 18.22 -5.71
CA LYS A 45 -0.16 18.53 -5.72
C LYS A 45 -0.78 18.49 -7.13
N ASP A 46 0.04 18.78 -8.12
CA ASP A 46 -0.28 18.75 -9.55
C ASP A 46 0.02 17.39 -10.19
N GLN A 47 0.28 16.34 -9.38
CA GLN A 47 0.70 15.03 -9.83
C GLN A 47 2.02 15.06 -10.63
N CYS A 48 2.94 15.93 -10.26
CA CYS A 48 4.27 16.01 -10.86
C CYS A 48 5.37 15.95 -9.76
N PRO A 49 5.98 14.75 -9.51
CA PRO A 49 5.65 13.44 -10.06
C PRO A 49 4.29 12.91 -9.59
N PRO A 50 3.67 11.95 -10.30
CA PRO A 50 2.40 11.35 -9.89
C PRO A 50 2.53 10.51 -8.62
N GLU A 51 1.40 10.36 -7.88
CA GLU A 51 1.31 9.40 -6.79
C GLU A 51 1.58 7.96 -7.29
N ASN A 52 2.14 7.11 -6.42
CA ASN A 52 2.45 5.71 -6.74
C ASN A 52 3.34 5.52 -7.99
N SER A 53 4.20 6.50 -8.31
CA SER A 53 5.16 6.44 -9.40
C SER A 53 6.59 6.21 -8.93
N LEU A 54 7.45 5.68 -9.79
CA LEU A 54 8.87 5.45 -9.47
C LEU A 54 9.59 6.74 -9.04
N PRO A 55 9.42 7.90 -9.73
CA PRO A 55 10.06 9.14 -9.28
C PRO A 55 9.57 9.62 -7.91
N ALA A 56 8.26 9.44 -7.58
CA ALA A 56 7.74 9.81 -6.27
C ALA A 56 8.35 8.95 -5.15
N PHE A 57 8.59 7.66 -5.40
CA PHE A 57 9.23 6.76 -4.46
C PHE A 57 10.73 7.06 -4.32
N ALA A 58 11.44 7.29 -5.41
CA ALA A 58 12.84 7.71 -5.37
C ALA A 58 13.01 8.99 -4.57
N ALA A 59 12.16 10.01 -4.81
CA ALA A 59 12.19 11.26 -4.08
C ALA A 59 11.94 11.07 -2.57
N ALA A 60 10.96 10.22 -2.20
CA ALA A 60 10.70 9.91 -0.78
C ALA A 60 11.90 9.25 -0.11
N ALA A 61 12.49 8.23 -0.73
CA ALA A 61 13.64 7.51 -0.20
C ALA A 61 14.90 8.40 -0.07
N GLN A 62 15.20 9.22 -1.06
CA GLN A 62 16.32 10.18 -1.06
C GLN A 62 16.17 11.24 0.04
N ASN A 63 14.95 11.64 0.37
CA ASN A 63 14.68 12.60 1.43
C ASN A 63 14.51 11.97 2.83
N GLY A 64 14.77 10.65 2.97
CA GLY A 64 14.75 9.95 4.25
C GLY A 64 13.36 9.68 4.83
N TYR A 65 12.30 9.79 4.02
CA TYR A 65 10.95 9.39 4.40
C TYR A 65 10.80 7.86 4.33
N GLY A 66 9.96 7.30 5.21
CA GLY A 66 9.34 6.02 4.92
C GLY A 66 8.34 6.17 3.78
N ILE A 67 7.93 5.08 3.17
CA ILE A 67 6.97 5.08 2.07
C ILE A 67 5.79 4.21 2.46
N GLU A 68 4.60 4.74 2.25
CA GLU A 68 3.38 3.96 2.18
C GLU A 68 2.95 3.88 0.72
N LEU A 69 2.44 2.73 0.30
CA LEU A 69 2.04 2.47 -1.08
C LEU A 69 0.98 1.38 -1.17
N ASP A 70 0.28 1.35 -2.30
CA ASP A 70 -0.82 0.42 -2.55
C ASP A 70 -0.45 -0.58 -3.65
N VAL A 71 -0.76 -1.87 -3.44
CA VAL A 71 -0.53 -2.91 -4.44
C VAL A 71 -1.81 -3.69 -4.74
N GLN A 72 -1.96 -4.08 -6.00
CA GLN A 72 -3.05 -4.94 -6.46
C GLN A 72 -2.61 -5.75 -7.69
N PHE A 73 -3.45 -6.70 -8.10
CA PHE A 73 -3.15 -7.57 -9.23
C PHE A 73 -3.89 -7.16 -10.50
N THR A 74 -3.21 -7.26 -11.64
CA THR A 74 -3.81 -7.22 -12.98
C THR A 74 -4.49 -8.55 -13.33
N SER A 75 -5.23 -8.60 -14.45
CA SER A 75 -5.91 -9.81 -14.92
C SER A 75 -4.96 -10.97 -15.23
N ASP A 76 -3.73 -10.68 -15.61
CA ASP A 76 -2.64 -11.64 -15.87
C ASP A 76 -1.71 -11.82 -14.67
N HIS A 77 -2.22 -11.50 -13.44
CA HIS A 77 -1.57 -11.75 -12.16
C HIS A 77 -0.22 -11.04 -11.97
N ARG A 78 -0.06 -9.85 -12.53
CA ARG A 78 1.10 -9.01 -12.25
C ARG A 78 0.80 -8.14 -11.02
N LEU A 79 1.72 -8.10 -10.06
CA LEU A 79 1.61 -7.23 -8.90
C LEU A 79 2.07 -5.83 -9.26
N VAL A 80 1.13 -4.89 -9.27
CA VAL A 80 1.34 -3.50 -9.68
C VAL A 80 1.15 -2.55 -8.49
N VAL A 81 1.77 -1.38 -8.56
CA VAL A 81 1.57 -0.31 -7.56
C VAL A 81 0.54 0.66 -8.10
N PHE A 82 -0.64 0.66 -7.48
CA PHE A 82 -1.75 1.53 -7.87
C PHE A 82 -2.84 1.53 -6.78
N HIS A 83 -3.37 2.72 -6.47
CA HIS A 83 -4.32 2.86 -5.36
C HIS A 83 -5.75 2.49 -5.73
N ASP A 84 -6.28 3.09 -6.80
CA ASP A 84 -7.71 3.01 -7.11
C ASP A 84 -8.06 1.61 -7.64
N ASP A 85 -9.28 1.17 -7.39
CA ASP A 85 -9.82 -0.04 -8.00
C ASP A 85 -9.97 0.08 -9.51
N THR A 86 -10.16 1.32 -10.00
CA THR A 86 -10.40 1.64 -11.41
C THR A 86 -9.31 2.51 -12.00
N LEU A 87 -9.14 2.43 -13.31
CA LEU A 87 -8.15 3.17 -14.08
C LEU A 87 -8.46 4.68 -14.20
N ASP A 88 -9.71 5.06 -14.01
CA ASP A 88 -10.36 6.28 -14.46
C ASP A 88 -9.76 7.59 -13.99
N ARG A 89 -9.26 7.64 -12.75
CA ARG A 89 -8.73 8.88 -12.15
C ARG A 89 -7.29 9.17 -12.57
N MET A 90 -6.48 8.12 -12.59
CA MET A 90 -5.03 8.26 -12.72
C MET A 90 -4.50 7.91 -14.11
N THR A 91 -5.36 7.36 -14.98
CA THR A 91 -4.96 6.99 -16.35
C THR A 91 -6.05 7.38 -17.36
N PRO A 92 -5.74 7.42 -18.67
CA PRO A 92 -6.77 7.59 -19.69
C PRO A 92 -7.67 6.35 -19.88
N GLY A 93 -7.32 5.21 -19.29
CA GLY A 93 -8.09 3.98 -19.33
C GLY A 93 -9.39 4.04 -18.54
N LYS A 94 -10.25 3.05 -18.73
CA LYS A 94 -11.52 2.88 -18.04
C LYS A 94 -11.68 1.47 -17.53
N GLY A 95 -12.47 1.30 -16.45
CA GLY A 95 -12.76 0.02 -15.87
C GLY A 95 -11.80 -0.37 -14.74
N PHE A 96 -11.86 -1.64 -14.34
CA PHE A 96 -11.11 -2.10 -13.17
C PHE A 96 -9.68 -2.52 -13.52
N VAL A 97 -8.75 -2.27 -12.60
CA VAL A 97 -7.34 -2.70 -12.74
C VAL A 97 -7.22 -4.22 -12.87
N HIS A 98 -8.04 -4.97 -12.12
CA HIS A 98 -8.02 -6.44 -12.17
C HIS A 98 -8.57 -7.05 -13.45
N ASP A 99 -9.24 -6.26 -14.31
CA ASP A 99 -9.69 -6.68 -15.64
C ASP A 99 -8.66 -6.34 -16.73
N ALA A 100 -7.74 -5.40 -16.46
CA ALA A 100 -6.70 -4.99 -17.40
C ALA A 100 -5.50 -5.95 -17.38
N ALA A 101 -4.98 -6.33 -18.55
CA ALA A 101 -3.71 -7.04 -18.63
C ALA A 101 -2.53 -6.06 -18.43
N TRP A 102 -1.43 -6.56 -17.87
CA TRP A 102 -0.25 -5.74 -17.61
C TRP A 102 0.27 -4.97 -18.84
N ALA A 103 0.31 -5.64 -19.98
CA ALA A 103 0.80 -5.03 -21.23
C ALA A 103 -0.02 -3.79 -21.63
N GLU A 104 -1.33 -3.80 -21.38
CA GLU A 104 -2.21 -2.65 -21.62
C GLU A 104 -2.05 -1.59 -20.53
N PHE A 105 -2.09 -2.01 -19.26
CA PHE A 105 -2.01 -1.12 -18.12
C PHE A 105 -0.68 -0.34 -18.06
N SER A 106 0.43 -1.04 -18.28
CA SER A 106 1.77 -0.42 -18.26
C SER A 106 2.02 0.59 -19.39
N ALA A 107 1.22 0.56 -20.44
CA ALA A 107 1.31 1.53 -21.54
C ALA A 107 0.58 2.85 -21.26
N MET A 108 -0.23 2.91 -20.21
CA MET A 108 -1.02 4.10 -19.86
C MET A 108 -0.19 5.10 -19.07
N PRO A 109 -0.17 6.39 -19.43
CA PRO A 109 0.48 7.41 -18.61
C PRO A 109 -0.31 7.68 -17.33
N LEU A 110 0.40 8.01 -16.24
CA LEU A 110 -0.17 8.40 -14.96
C LEU A 110 -0.47 9.91 -14.93
N ALA A 111 -1.71 10.28 -14.61
CA ALA A 111 -2.15 11.67 -14.41
C ALA A 111 -1.72 12.64 -15.54
N GLY A 112 -1.61 12.15 -16.78
CA GLY A 112 -1.17 12.93 -17.93
C GLY A 112 0.33 13.28 -17.98
N SER A 113 1.15 12.63 -17.12
CA SER A 113 2.62 12.73 -17.15
C SER A 113 3.23 11.73 -18.15
N ASP A 114 4.56 11.70 -18.21
CA ASP A 114 5.31 10.67 -18.93
C ASP A 114 5.60 9.43 -18.07
N ASP A 115 5.17 9.43 -16.81
CA ASP A 115 5.33 8.29 -15.91
C ASP A 115 4.22 7.26 -16.13
N HIS A 116 4.52 6.01 -15.83
CA HIS A 116 3.62 4.87 -15.99
C HIS A 116 3.44 4.10 -14.68
N PRO A 117 2.33 3.34 -14.51
CA PRO A 117 2.15 2.46 -13.36
C PRO A 117 3.32 1.47 -13.25
N PRO A 118 4.00 1.36 -12.10
CA PRO A 118 5.12 0.43 -11.98
C PRO A 118 4.69 -0.96 -11.49
N LEU A 119 5.49 -1.98 -11.80
CA LEU A 119 5.46 -3.22 -11.05
C LEU A 119 5.99 -2.99 -9.61
N PHE A 120 5.47 -3.75 -8.67
CA PHE A 120 5.98 -3.73 -7.29
C PHE A 120 7.48 -4.05 -7.21
N ALA A 121 7.96 -5.00 -8.03
CA ALA A 121 9.38 -5.33 -8.11
C ALA A 121 10.25 -4.16 -8.60
N ASP A 122 9.76 -3.35 -9.53
CA ASP A 122 10.49 -2.17 -10.03
C ASP A 122 10.53 -1.07 -8.95
N MET A 123 9.42 -0.89 -8.20
CA MET A 123 9.36 0.01 -7.06
C MET A 123 10.38 -0.40 -5.99
N LEU A 124 10.43 -1.67 -5.61
CA LEU A 124 11.41 -2.18 -4.63
C LEU A 124 12.84 -1.90 -5.07
N ARG A 125 13.16 -2.12 -6.34
CA ARG A 125 14.48 -1.85 -6.91
C ARG A 125 14.82 -0.36 -6.84
N THR A 126 13.90 0.50 -7.28
CA THR A 126 14.06 1.96 -7.26
C THR A 126 14.32 2.48 -5.84
N VAL A 127 13.56 2.00 -4.86
CA VAL A 127 13.74 2.41 -3.47
C VAL A 127 15.05 1.89 -2.90
N ALA A 128 15.43 0.64 -3.18
CA ALA A 128 16.69 0.06 -2.72
C ALA A 128 17.91 0.78 -3.29
N GLU A 129 17.86 1.19 -4.54
CA GLU A 129 18.91 1.99 -5.20
C GLU A 129 19.00 3.41 -4.61
N ALA A 130 17.87 4.03 -4.27
CA ALA A 130 17.82 5.36 -3.70
C ALA A 130 18.26 5.38 -2.23
N ASN A 131 17.73 4.47 -1.41
CA ASN A 131 18.07 4.30 0.00
C ASN A 131 17.55 2.94 0.53
N PRO A 132 18.41 1.92 0.67
CA PRO A 132 18.00 0.58 1.10
C PRO A 132 17.47 0.50 2.55
N ALA A 133 17.65 1.56 3.35
CA ALA A 133 17.13 1.63 4.73
C ALA A 133 15.73 2.27 4.82
N THR A 134 15.07 2.55 3.68
CA THR A 134 13.73 3.13 3.64
C THR A 134 12.69 2.10 4.10
N PRO A 135 11.94 2.36 5.19
CA PRO A 135 10.88 1.46 5.60
C PRO A 135 9.66 1.61 4.69
N LEU A 136 9.02 0.49 4.36
CA LEU A 136 7.84 0.42 3.52
C LEU A 136 6.62 -0.04 4.32
N ILE A 137 5.48 0.60 4.08
CA ILE A 137 4.15 0.15 4.49
C ILE A 137 3.39 -0.17 3.21
N VAL A 138 3.06 -1.44 3.01
CA VAL A 138 2.40 -1.90 1.79
C VAL A 138 0.94 -2.23 2.11
N GLU A 139 0.01 -1.46 1.54
CA GLU A 139 -1.41 -1.79 1.57
C GLU A 139 -1.72 -2.76 0.42
N ILE A 140 -2.22 -3.93 0.77
CA ILE A 140 -2.65 -4.91 -0.23
C ILE A 140 -4.14 -4.71 -0.46
N LYS A 141 -4.52 -4.20 -1.65
CA LYS A 141 -5.91 -4.05 -2.05
C LYS A 141 -6.49 -5.44 -2.33
N SER A 142 -7.19 -5.99 -1.32
CA SER A 142 -7.78 -7.32 -1.44
C SER A 142 -9.21 -7.23 -1.96
N ARG A 143 -9.46 -7.72 -3.15
CA ARG A 143 -10.80 -8.12 -3.58
C ARG A 143 -10.91 -9.64 -3.45
N HIS A 144 -11.95 -10.06 -2.80
CA HIS A 144 -12.25 -11.33 -2.13
C HIS A 144 -11.74 -12.64 -2.77
N GLU A 145 -11.56 -12.75 -4.07
CA GLU A 145 -11.30 -14.03 -4.73
C GLU A 145 -9.89 -14.15 -5.35
N TYR A 146 -9.26 -13.02 -5.68
CA TYR A 146 -8.02 -13.02 -6.46
C TYR A 146 -6.75 -12.90 -5.61
N THR A 147 -6.85 -12.32 -4.44
CA THR A 147 -5.66 -11.98 -3.64
C THR A 147 -5.13 -13.16 -2.82
N LYS A 148 -5.99 -14.04 -2.35
CA LYS A 148 -5.61 -15.08 -1.39
C LYS A 148 -4.61 -16.11 -1.93
N PRO A 149 -4.72 -16.64 -3.16
CA PRO A 149 -3.73 -17.54 -3.73
C PRO A 149 -2.36 -16.88 -3.95
N TYR A 150 -2.34 -15.57 -4.24
CA TYR A 150 -1.13 -14.83 -4.60
C TYR A 150 -0.42 -14.18 -3.41
N LEU A 151 -1.11 -13.99 -2.27
CA LEU A 151 -0.49 -13.49 -1.04
C LEU A 151 0.62 -14.41 -0.53
N GLU A 152 0.47 -15.72 -0.71
CA GLU A 152 1.50 -16.67 -0.30
C GLU A 152 2.76 -16.53 -1.16
N ASP A 153 2.62 -16.25 -2.44
CA ASP A 153 3.75 -16.02 -3.35
C ASP A 153 4.42 -14.67 -3.06
N LEU A 154 3.64 -13.63 -2.76
CA LEU A 154 4.15 -12.34 -2.33
C LEU A 154 4.97 -12.43 -1.03
N CYS A 155 4.53 -13.25 -0.07
CA CYS A 155 5.24 -13.44 1.20
C CYS A 155 6.51 -14.30 1.08
N ARG A 156 6.72 -14.97 -0.05
CA ARG A 156 7.90 -15.82 -0.33
C ARG A 156 8.96 -15.11 -1.17
N ALA A 157 8.59 -14.04 -1.86
CA ALA A 157 9.47 -13.22 -2.68
C ALA A 157 10.25 -12.20 -1.84
#